data_5812dcb2abbb76ba54a4d6f645f5b3c7
#
_entry.id   5812dcb2abbb76ba54a4d6f645f5b3c7
#
_cell.length_a   1.000
_cell.length_b   1.000
_cell.length_c   1.000
_cell.angle_alpha   90.00
_cell.angle_beta   90.00
_cell.angle_gamma   90.00
#
_symmetry.space_group_name_H-M   'P 1'
#
loop_
_entity.id
_entity.type
_entity.pdbx_description
1 polymer ?
#
loop_
_entity_poly.entity_id
_entity_poly.type
_entity_poly.pdbx_seq_one_letter_code
_entity_poly.pdbx_strand_id
1 'polypeptide(L)'
;DNEALPQTIVDEIEKAKDKAKTSTYWENWWKVYGLGQVGSLEGVCITDWREIQLPTDARLLCYGMDWGYSNDPTSLVALYKYNNAYIFDEVLYKKGLLNSEISNTLKSHDIKELIYADSAEPKSIAELQSYGHQILPVSKGRDSIVYGINLINQNEVYVTSRSKNLINELRNYIWLTDKEGNKMNKPIDAYNHAIDAMRYALTSQLADPNKGEYHIW
;
A
#
# COMPACT_ATOMS: atom_id res chain seq x y z
N ASP A 1 30.89 8.86 3.91
CA ASP A 1 31.86 7.90 3.38
C ASP A 1 31.38 6.49 3.73
N ASN A 2 30.74 5.84 2.76
CA ASN A 2 30.29 4.45 2.91
C ASN A 2 31.11 3.57 1.96
N GLU A 3 32.34 3.29 2.35
CA GLU A 3 33.28 2.41 1.60
C GLU A 3 32.79 0.96 1.46
N ALA A 4 31.62 0.61 2.06
CA ALA A 4 31.07 -0.74 2.07
C ALA A 4 29.91 -0.96 1.10
N LEU A 5 29.45 0.04 0.34
CA LEU A 5 28.34 -0.12 -0.60
C LEU A 5 28.82 -0.68 -1.94
N PRO A 6 28.10 -1.64 -2.54
CA PRO A 6 28.37 -2.07 -3.92
C PRO A 6 28.33 -0.88 -4.89
N GLN A 7 29.23 -0.87 -5.89
CA GLN A 7 29.34 0.22 -6.86
C GLN A 7 28.01 0.52 -7.56
N THR A 8 27.19 -0.49 -7.82
CA THR A 8 25.85 -0.34 -8.40
C THR A 8 24.92 0.55 -7.56
N ILE A 9 24.99 0.45 -6.23
CA ILE A 9 24.22 1.29 -5.32
C ILE A 9 24.75 2.72 -5.29
N VAL A 10 26.07 2.88 -5.33
CA VAL A 10 26.70 4.21 -5.43
C VAL A 10 26.28 4.91 -6.72
N ASP A 11 26.29 4.21 -7.84
CA ASP A 11 25.87 4.74 -9.15
C ASP A 11 24.39 5.15 -9.17
N GLU A 12 23.51 4.40 -8.49
CA GLU A 12 22.09 4.76 -8.35
C GLU A 12 21.89 6.01 -7.49
N ILE A 13 22.65 6.12 -6.40
CA ILE A 13 22.64 7.29 -5.52
C ILE A 13 23.12 8.53 -6.28
N GLU A 14 24.18 8.43 -7.08
CA GLU A 14 24.69 9.55 -7.88
C GLU A 14 23.70 9.96 -8.98
N LYS A 15 23.05 9.01 -9.65
CA LYS A 15 21.98 9.29 -10.61
C LYS A 15 20.79 10.01 -9.95
N ALA A 16 20.42 9.63 -8.74
CA ALA A 16 19.36 10.30 -7.98
C ALA A 16 19.75 11.74 -7.62
N LYS A 17 21.02 11.98 -7.24
CA LYS A 17 21.58 13.31 -6.98
C LYS A 17 21.51 14.23 -8.20
N ASP A 18 21.81 13.71 -9.39
CA ASP A 18 21.72 14.50 -10.61
C ASP A 18 20.27 14.82 -10.99
N LYS A 19 19.35 13.88 -10.82
CA LYS A 19 17.91 14.10 -11.00
C LYS A 19 17.35 15.11 -10.00
N ALA A 20 17.91 15.19 -8.81
CA ALA A 20 17.52 16.16 -7.78
C ALA A 20 17.70 17.62 -8.20
N LYS A 21 18.56 17.90 -9.18
CA LYS A 21 18.78 19.25 -9.73
C LYS A 21 17.61 19.74 -10.58
N THR A 22 16.74 18.84 -11.05
CA THR A 22 15.68 19.16 -12.02
C THR A 22 14.28 18.75 -11.57
N SER A 23 14.15 18.13 -10.39
CA SER A 23 12.89 17.61 -9.89
C SER A 23 12.83 17.69 -8.37
N THR A 24 11.81 18.36 -7.83
CA THR A 24 11.54 18.45 -6.40
C THR A 24 11.38 17.08 -5.75
N TYR A 25 10.80 16.11 -6.46
CA TYR A 25 10.73 14.71 -6.02
C TYR A 25 12.13 14.14 -5.75
N TRP A 26 13.04 14.22 -6.74
CA TRP A 26 14.38 13.67 -6.61
C TRP A 26 15.23 14.47 -5.63
N GLU A 27 14.99 15.77 -5.47
CA GLU A 27 15.61 16.60 -4.44
C GLU A 27 15.25 16.10 -3.05
N ASN A 28 13.96 15.86 -2.79
CA ASN A 28 13.48 15.31 -1.53
C ASN A 28 14.00 13.89 -1.31
N TRP A 29 13.97 13.05 -2.33
CA TRP A 29 14.54 11.70 -2.28
C TRP A 29 16.02 11.72 -1.89
N TRP A 30 16.79 12.64 -2.50
CA TRP A 30 18.22 12.82 -2.19
C TRP A 30 18.45 13.29 -0.75
N LYS A 31 17.64 14.21 -0.24
CA LYS A 31 17.71 14.67 1.15
C LYS A 31 17.49 13.52 2.15
N VAL A 32 16.52 12.67 1.91
CA VAL A 32 16.18 11.56 2.81
C VAL A 32 17.17 10.40 2.68
N TYR A 33 17.39 9.90 1.46
CA TYR A 33 18.15 8.67 1.24
C TYR A 33 19.63 8.90 0.95
N GLY A 34 19.97 10.03 0.34
CA GLY A 34 21.36 10.38 0.05
C GLY A 34 22.07 11.11 1.19
N LEU A 35 21.34 11.97 1.92
CA LEU A 35 21.90 12.78 3.00
C LEU A 35 21.51 12.28 4.40
N GLY A 36 20.65 11.26 4.51
CA GLY A 36 20.18 10.72 5.80
C GLY A 36 19.38 11.73 6.63
N GLN A 37 18.80 12.75 5.99
CA GLN A 37 18.00 13.73 6.68
C GLN A 37 16.65 13.14 7.04
N VAL A 38 16.24 13.26 8.30
CA VAL A 38 14.90 12.92 8.76
C VAL A 38 13.98 14.05 8.28
N GLY A 39 13.44 13.90 7.06
CA GLY A 39 12.47 14.83 6.50
C GLY A 39 11.23 14.05 6.07
N SER A 40 10.04 14.51 6.43
CA SER A 40 8.86 14.14 5.69
C SER A 40 9.00 14.73 4.30
N LEU A 41 8.83 13.92 3.26
CA LEU A 41 8.74 14.44 1.91
C LEU A 41 7.58 15.44 1.88
N GLU A 42 7.84 16.69 1.54
CA GLU A 42 6.77 17.63 1.28
C GLU A 42 5.87 17.06 0.19
N GLY A 43 4.56 17.02 0.43
CA GLY A 43 3.58 16.55 -0.53
C GLY A 43 3.28 15.06 -0.52
N VAL A 44 3.69 14.28 0.51
CA VAL A 44 3.21 12.90 0.67
C VAL A 44 1.68 12.86 0.79
N CYS A 45 1.09 11.81 0.22
CA CYS A 45 -0.37 11.64 0.18
C CYS A 45 -0.94 11.20 1.53
N ILE A 46 -0.19 10.38 2.27
CA ILE A 46 -0.60 9.79 3.55
C ILE A 46 0.42 10.22 4.60
N THR A 47 0.00 11.06 5.55
CA THR A 47 0.91 11.80 6.44
C THR A 47 0.92 11.31 7.89
N ASP A 48 -0.22 10.82 8.38
CA ASP A 48 -0.38 10.50 9.80
C ASP A 48 -0.49 8.98 10.02
N TRP A 49 0.66 8.31 10.02
CA TRP A 49 0.78 6.90 10.33
C TRP A 49 2.03 6.63 11.18
N ARG A 50 2.02 5.53 11.94
CA ARG A 50 3.12 5.15 12.83
C ARG A 50 3.45 3.67 12.69
N GLU A 51 4.71 3.32 12.92
CA GLU A 51 5.12 1.92 12.97
C GLU A 51 4.75 1.29 14.32
N ILE A 52 4.31 0.02 14.26
CA ILE A 52 3.97 -0.77 15.44
C ILE A 52 4.38 -2.23 15.26
N GLN A 53 4.64 -2.94 16.35
CA GLN A 53 4.59 -4.40 16.34
C GLN A 53 3.13 -4.84 16.41
N LEU A 54 2.74 -5.85 15.62
CA LEU A 54 1.34 -6.31 15.60
C LEU A 54 0.93 -6.82 16.99
N PRO A 55 -0.05 -6.16 17.66
CA PRO A 55 -0.53 -6.62 18.95
C PRO A 55 -1.25 -7.96 18.82
N THR A 56 -1.11 -8.82 19.82
CA THR A 56 -1.72 -10.17 19.82
C THR A 56 -3.25 -10.15 19.91
N ASP A 57 -3.81 -9.07 20.41
CA ASP A 57 -5.25 -8.81 20.54
C ASP A 57 -5.83 -7.95 19.40
N ALA A 58 -5.04 -7.62 18.40
CA ALA A 58 -5.53 -6.95 17.19
C ALA A 58 -6.44 -7.91 16.41
N ARG A 59 -7.66 -7.45 16.09
CA ARG A 59 -8.66 -8.25 15.38
C ARG A 59 -8.52 -8.07 13.89
N LEU A 60 -8.16 -9.13 13.16
CA LEU A 60 -8.16 -9.16 11.69
C LEU A 60 -9.59 -8.92 11.17
N LEU A 61 -9.71 -8.03 10.19
CA LEU A 61 -10.98 -7.68 9.56
C LEU A 61 -11.11 -8.28 8.15
N CYS A 62 -10.13 -8.02 7.31
CA CYS A 62 -10.09 -8.43 5.91
C CYS A 62 -8.69 -8.21 5.33
N TYR A 63 -8.55 -8.52 4.05
CA TYR A 63 -7.35 -8.20 3.27
C TYR A 63 -7.72 -7.32 2.08
N GLY A 64 -6.76 -6.53 1.62
CA GLY A 64 -6.80 -5.86 0.32
C GLY A 64 -5.74 -6.44 -0.59
N MET A 65 -6.04 -6.56 -1.88
CA MET A 65 -5.11 -7.08 -2.88
C MET A 65 -5.06 -6.17 -4.10
N ASP A 66 -3.84 -5.83 -4.50
CA ASP A 66 -3.54 -5.21 -5.78
C ASP A 66 -2.78 -6.18 -6.67
N TRP A 67 -3.17 -6.22 -7.96
CA TRP A 67 -2.61 -7.15 -8.92
C TRP A 67 -1.38 -6.59 -9.59
N GLY A 68 -0.35 -7.39 -9.71
CA GLY A 68 0.81 -7.13 -10.55
C GLY A 68 1.36 -8.41 -11.14
N TYR A 69 2.19 -8.29 -12.16
CA TYR A 69 2.86 -9.43 -12.77
C TYR A 69 4.30 -9.09 -13.14
N SER A 70 4.57 -8.68 -14.37
CA SER A 70 5.95 -8.54 -14.88
C SER A 70 6.67 -7.33 -14.29
N ASN A 71 6.05 -6.16 -14.35
CA ASN A 71 6.67 -4.90 -13.92
C ASN A 71 6.29 -4.52 -12.50
N ASP A 72 5.07 -4.86 -12.12
CA ASP A 72 4.46 -4.46 -10.85
C ASP A 72 4.31 -5.68 -9.93
N PRO A 73 4.46 -5.50 -8.62
CA PRO A 73 4.25 -6.58 -7.67
C PRO A 73 2.76 -6.84 -7.45
N THR A 74 2.38 -8.10 -7.25
CA THR A 74 1.14 -8.40 -6.55
C THR A 74 1.34 -8.09 -5.08
N SER A 75 0.44 -7.30 -4.52
CA SER A 75 0.47 -6.88 -3.12
C SER A 75 -0.75 -7.38 -2.37
N LEU A 76 -0.55 -7.91 -1.16
CA LEU A 76 -1.60 -8.30 -0.22
C LEU A 76 -1.33 -7.68 1.13
N VAL A 77 -2.28 -6.90 1.62
CA VAL A 77 -2.19 -6.19 2.90
C VAL A 77 -3.36 -6.59 3.79
N ALA A 78 -3.06 -7.06 4.99
CA ALA A 78 -4.04 -7.36 6.03
C ALA A 78 -4.47 -6.08 6.75
N LEU A 79 -5.75 -5.96 7.05
CA LEU A 79 -6.34 -4.89 7.84
C LEU A 79 -6.83 -5.42 9.18
N TYR A 80 -6.31 -4.85 10.25
CA TYR A 80 -6.73 -5.16 11.62
C TYR A 80 -7.41 -3.96 12.27
N LYS A 81 -8.31 -4.25 13.21
CA LYS A 81 -8.85 -3.28 14.17
C LYS A 81 -8.17 -3.47 15.51
N TYR A 82 -7.64 -2.39 16.06
CA TYR A 82 -7.03 -2.36 17.39
C TYR A 82 -7.47 -1.09 18.12
N ASN A 83 -8.26 -1.25 19.18
CA ASN A 83 -8.96 -0.14 19.82
C ASN A 83 -9.74 0.69 18.78
N ASN A 84 -9.48 2.00 18.70
CA ASN A 84 -10.10 2.90 17.71
C ASN A 84 -9.28 3.02 16.41
N ALA A 85 -8.08 2.44 16.37
CA ALA A 85 -7.16 2.54 15.25
C ALA A 85 -7.28 1.36 14.26
N TYR A 86 -6.67 1.54 13.10
CA TYR A 86 -6.46 0.51 12.09
C TYR A 86 -4.99 0.18 11.97
N ILE A 87 -4.66 -1.12 11.86
CA ILE A 87 -3.30 -1.59 11.64
C ILE A 87 -3.24 -2.28 10.29
N PHE A 88 -2.26 -1.91 9.48
CA PHE A 88 -1.98 -2.54 8.19
C PHE A 88 -0.71 -3.39 8.29
N ASP A 89 -0.77 -4.58 7.72
CA ASP A 89 0.31 -5.55 7.74
C ASP A 89 0.52 -6.15 6.34
N GLU A 90 1.69 -5.91 5.77
CA GLU A 90 2.06 -6.44 4.46
C GLU A 90 2.30 -7.95 4.55
N VAL A 91 1.48 -8.72 3.86
CA VAL A 91 1.56 -10.20 3.83
C VAL A 91 2.31 -10.69 2.60
N LEU A 92 2.10 -10.02 1.46
CA LEU A 92 2.73 -10.35 0.19
C LEU A 92 3.07 -9.07 -0.58
N TYR A 93 4.27 -9.05 -1.15
CA TYR A 93 4.69 -8.03 -2.10
C TYR A 93 5.73 -8.66 -3.04
N LYS A 94 5.29 -9.15 -4.20
CA LYS A 94 6.17 -9.92 -5.10
C LYS A 94 5.75 -9.82 -6.55
N LYS A 95 6.73 -9.70 -7.45
CA LYS A 95 6.54 -9.72 -8.91
C LYS A 95 6.54 -11.14 -9.46
N GLY A 96 5.93 -11.31 -10.63
CA GLY A 96 6.01 -12.53 -11.43
C GLY A 96 5.21 -13.71 -10.88
N LEU A 97 4.20 -13.47 -10.03
CA LEU A 97 3.38 -14.53 -9.48
C LEU A 97 2.24 -14.91 -10.43
N LEU A 98 2.10 -16.22 -10.69
CA LEU A 98 0.90 -16.78 -11.28
C LEU A 98 -0.21 -16.91 -10.23
N ASN A 99 -1.48 -16.94 -10.66
CA ASN A 99 -2.62 -17.09 -9.74
C ASN A 99 -2.54 -18.37 -8.88
N SER A 100 -1.98 -19.44 -9.41
CA SER A 100 -1.72 -20.67 -8.65
C SER A 100 -0.68 -20.49 -7.54
N GLU A 101 0.35 -19.65 -7.76
CA GLU A 101 1.36 -19.34 -6.76
C GLU A 101 0.81 -18.39 -5.69
N ILE A 102 -0.05 -17.43 -6.11
CA ILE A 102 -0.81 -16.58 -5.18
C ILE A 102 -1.68 -17.47 -4.30
N SER A 103 -2.46 -18.40 -4.89
CA SER A 103 -3.28 -19.35 -4.13
C SER A 103 -2.46 -20.18 -3.12
N ASN A 104 -1.29 -20.67 -3.53
CA ASN A 104 -0.40 -21.41 -2.62
C ASN A 104 0.10 -20.52 -1.47
N THR A 105 0.40 -19.26 -1.74
CA THR A 105 0.80 -18.30 -0.71
C THR A 105 -0.36 -18.05 0.27
N LEU A 106 -1.57 -17.81 -0.22
CA LEU A 106 -2.76 -17.62 0.63
C LEU A 106 -3.01 -18.83 1.53
N LYS A 107 -2.89 -20.05 0.99
CA LYS A 107 -3.02 -21.31 1.75
C LYS A 107 -1.92 -21.48 2.79
N SER A 108 -0.68 -21.15 2.46
CA SER A 108 0.46 -21.29 3.37
C SER A 108 0.38 -20.33 4.57
N HIS A 109 -0.29 -19.20 4.40
CA HIS A 109 -0.59 -18.23 5.47
C HIS A 109 -1.94 -18.49 6.17
N ASP A 110 -2.63 -19.58 5.85
CA ASP A 110 -3.96 -19.97 6.37
C ASP A 110 -5.01 -18.83 6.25
N ILE A 111 -4.96 -18.07 5.14
CA ILE A 111 -5.86 -16.94 4.89
C ILE A 111 -7.24 -17.46 4.53
N LYS A 112 -8.22 -17.17 5.39
CA LYS A 112 -9.63 -17.59 5.28
C LYS A 112 -10.59 -16.39 5.22
N GLU A 113 -10.12 -15.24 5.65
CA GLU A 113 -10.89 -14.02 5.67
C GLU A 113 -11.07 -13.46 4.26
N LEU A 114 -12.04 -12.57 4.13
CA LEU A 114 -12.39 -11.93 2.86
C LEU A 114 -11.24 -11.05 2.34
N ILE A 115 -10.95 -11.22 1.05
CA ILE A 115 -9.97 -10.42 0.30
C ILE A 115 -10.75 -9.49 -0.63
N TYR A 116 -10.49 -8.19 -0.55
CA TYR A 116 -10.98 -7.19 -1.50
C TYR A 116 -9.89 -6.89 -2.53
N ALA A 117 -10.11 -7.32 -3.76
CA ALA A 117 -9.12 -7.20 -4.83
C ALA A 117 -9.48 -6.15 -5.87
N ASP A 118 -8.47 -5.60 -6.54
CA ASP A 118 -8.70 -4.74 -7.69
C ASP A 118 -9.62 -5.41 -8.71
N SER A 119 -10.68 -4.70 -9.09
CA SER A 119 -11.69 -5.17 -10.04
C SER A 119 -11.21 -5.18 -11.51
N ALA A 120 -10.01 -4.67 -11.81
CA ALA A 120 -9.46 -4.68 -13.16
C ALA A 120 -9.12 -6.09 -13.66
N GLU A 121 -8.96 -7.08 -12.77
CA GLU A 121 -8.57 -8.45 -13.06
C GLU A 121 -9.67 -9.48 -12.75
N PRO A 122 -10.85 -9.43 -13.39
CA PRO A 122 -11.97 -10.30 -13.05
C PRO A 122 -11.68 -11.79 -13.29
N LYS A 123 -10.79 -12.12 -14.23
CA LYS A 123 -10.36 -13.50 -14.48
C LYS A 123 -9.54 -14.06 -13.32
N SER A 124 -8.61 -13.28 -12.81
CA SER A 124 -7.78 -13.64 -11.66
C SER A 124 -8.63 -13.83 -10.41
N ILE A 125 -9.61 -12.96 -10.19
CA ILE A 125 -10.60 -13.09 -9.11
C ILE A 125 -11.35 -14.42 -9.24
N ALA A 126 -11.95 -14.71 -10.42
CA ALA A 126 -12.70 -15.92 -10.65
C ALA A 126 -11.84 -17.19 -10.48
N GLU A 127 -10.58 -17.15 -10.91
CA GLU A 127 -9.64 -18.25 -10.75
C GLU A 127 -9.32 -18.51 -9.26
N LEU A 128 -9.01 -17.47 -8.47
CA LEU A 128 -8.77 -17.63 -7.04
C LEU A 128 -10.03 -18.10 -6.29
N GLN A 129 -11.22 -17.65 -6.69
CA GLN A 129 -12.49 -18.19 -6.17
C GLN A 129 -12.63 -19.68 -6.46
N SER A 130 -12.24 -20.14 -7.66
CA SER A 130 -12.26 -21.57 -8.02
C SER A 130 -11.31 -22.40 -7.17
N TYR A 131 -10.24 -21.80 -6.65
CA TYR A 131 -9.31 -22.45 -5.71
C TYR A 131 -9.81 -22.42 -4.25
N GLY A 132 -11.00 -21.87 -4.01
CA GLY A 132 -11.67 -21.84 -2.70
C GLY A 132 -11.40 -20.60 -1.85
N HIS A 133 -10.78 -19.55 -2.41
CA HIS A 133 -10.53 -18.31 -1.69
C HIS A 133 -11.74 -17.40 -1.66
N GLN A 134 -11.95 -16.73 -0.52
CA GLN A 134 -12.98 -15.70 -0.37
C GLN A 134 -12.43 -14.36 -0.89
N ILE A 135 -12.67 -14.07 -2.16
CA ILE A 135 -12.18 -12.86 -2.82
C ILE A 135 -13.30 -12.16 -3.59
N LEU A 136 -13.41 -10.85 -3.43
CA LEU A 136 -14.41 -10.02 -4.09
C LEU A 136 -13.74 -8.82 -4.79
N PRO A 137 -14.27 -8.39 -5.94
CA PRO A 137 -13.82 -7.17 -6.58
C PRO A 137 -14.20 -5.94 -5.74
N VAL A 138 -13.28 -4.96 -5.67
CA VAL A 138 -13.61 -3.66 -5.08
C VAL A 138 -14.50 -2.84 -6.01
N SER A 139 -15.41 -2.07 -5.42
CA SER A 139 -16.16 -1.05 -6.16
C SER A 139 -15.32 0.21 -6.31
N LYS A 140 -15.02 0.62 -7.54
CA LYS A 140 -14.25 1.83 -7.86
C LYS A 140 -15.17 2.91 -8.39
N GLY A 141 -15.35 3.98 -7.63
CA GLY A 141 -15.99 5.22 -8.09
C GLY A 141 -14.98 6.13 -8.80
N ARG A 142 -15.47 7.24 -9.40
CA ARG A 142 -14.66 8.20 -10.17
C ARG A 142 -13.58 8.75 -9.29
N ASP A 143 -13.47 9.12 -8.22
CA ASP A 143 -12.39 9.70 -7.44
C ASP A 143 -11.92 8.74 -6.31
N SER A 144 -12.02 7.42 -6.56
CA SER A 144 -11.78 6.40 -5.54
C SER A 144 -10.38 6.44 -4.92
N ILE A 145 -9.37 6.92 -5.68
CA ILE A 145 -8.00 7.05 -5.18
C ILE A 145 -7.94 8.14 -4.11
N VAL A 146 -8.40 9.35 -4.45
CA VAL A 146 -8.40 10.51 -3.54
C VAL A 146 -9.29 10.25 -2.33
N TYR A 147 -10.46 9.65 -2.55
CA TYR A 147 -11.36 9.25 -1.47
C TYR A 147 -10.68 8.29 -0.50
N GLY A 148 -10.01 7.25 -1.00
CA GLY A 148 -9.32 6.27 -0.17
C GLY A 148 -8.14 6.87 0.60
N ILE A 149 -7.36 7.77 -0.03
CA ILE A 149 -6.29 8.51 0.64
C ILE A 149 -6.86 9.36 1.79
N ASN A 150 -7.93 10.10 1.53
CA ASN A 150 -8.58 10.93 2.55
C ASN A 150 -9.14 10.08 3.70
N LEU A 151 -9.71 8.91 3.38
CA LEU A 151 -10.23 7.99 4.37
C LEU A 151 -9.13 7.45 5.29
N ILE A 152 -7.96 7.13 4.73
CA ILE A 152 -6.79 6.73 5.52
C ILE A 152 -6.35 7.88 6.44
N ASN A 153 -6.21 9.09 5.91
CA ASN A 153 -5.78 10.27 6.69
C ASN A 153 -6.79 10.73 7.77
N GLN A 154 -8.06 10.32 7.67
CA GLN A 154 -9.10 10.62 8.67
C GLN A 154 -9.11 9.64 9.84
N ASN A 155 -8.36 8.56 9.76
CA ASN A 155 -8.33 7.51 10.78
C ASN A 155 -6.96 7.44 11.46
N GLU A 156 -6.92 6.95 12.69
CA GLU A 156 -5.66 6.61 13.34
C GLU A 156 -5.11 5.32 12.73
N VAL A 157 -3.93 5.41 12.13
CA VAL A 157 -3.34 4.35 11.31
C VAL A 157 -1.97 3.94 11.83
N TYR A 158 -1.80 2.65 11.96
CA TYR A 158 -0.51 2.02 12.21
C TYR A 158 -0.14 1.06 11.07
N VAL A 159 1.15 0.88 10.88
CA VAL A 159 1.72 -0.08 9.93
C VAL A 159 2.71 -0.97 10.68
N THR A 160 2.65 -2.27 10.46
CA THR A 160 3.60 -3.16 11.14
C THR A 160 5.01 -2.89 10.67
N SER A 161 5.98 -2.90 11.59
CA SER A 161 7.39 -2.61 11.29
C SER A 161 8.03 -3.61 10.31
N ARG A 162 7.38 -4.75 10.07
CA ARG A 162 7.79 -5.76 9.08
C ARG A 162 7.33 -5.43 7.66
N SER A 163 6.37 -4.54 7.47
CA SER A 163 5.77 -4.12 6.19
C SER A 163 6.69 -3.19 5.40
N LYS A 164 7.86 -3.67 5.01
CA LYS A 164 8.92 -2.82 4.48
C LYS A 164 8.57 -2.14 3.16
N ASN A 165 7.86 -2.83 2.26
CA ASN A 165 7.47 -2.24 0.98
C ASN A 165 6.34 -1.22 1.18
N LEU A 166 5.31 -1.53 1.98
CA LEU A 166 4.25 -0.58 2.32
C LEU A 166 4.82 0.68 3.00
N ILE A 167 5.75 0.53 3.95
CA ILE A 167 6.44 1.66 4.59
C ILE A 167 7.21 2.49 3.56
N ASN A 168 7.92 1.83 2.64
CA ASN A 168 8.63 2.52 1.57
C ASN A 168 7.67 3.29 0.64
N GLU A 169 6.55 2.69 0.26
CA GLU A 169 5.54 3.36 -0.56
C GLU A 169 4.92 4.55 0.18
N LEU A 170 4.52 4.40 1.44
CA LEU A 170 3.95 5.49 2.24
C LEU A 170 4.88 6.70 2.38
N ARG A 171 6.17 6.46 2.38
CA ARG A 171 7.19 7.54 2.43
C ARG A 171 7.41 8.23 1.08
N ASN A 172 7.06 7.59 -0.03
CA ASN A 172 7.38 8.06 -1.39
C ASN A 172 6.14 8.40 -2.23
N TYR A 173 4.93 8.03 -1.79
CA TYR A 173 3.70 8.31 -2.51
C TYR A 173 3.27 9.76 -2.34
N ILE A 174 3.53 10.58 -3.34
CA ILE A 174 3.34 12.03 -3.30
C ILE A 174 2.29 12.50 -4.29
N TRP A 175 1.70 13.66 -4.02
CA TRP A 175 0.85 14.34 -4.97
C TRP A 175 1.68 14.93 -6.13
N LEU A 176 1.14 14.86 -7.34
CA LEU A 176 1.71 15.59 -8.48
C LEU A 176 1.61 17.10 -8.24
N THR A 177 2.55 17.82 -8.82
CA THR A 177 2.52 19.29 -8.88
C THR A 177 2.39 19.75 -10.33
N ASP A 178 1.71 20.88 -10.54
CA ASP A 178 1.67 21.55 -11.84
C ASP A 178 3.02 22.26 -12.15
N LYS A 179 3.08 22.93 -13.30
CA LYS A 179 4.30 23.64 -13.72
C LYS A 179 4.64 24.83 -12.83
N GLU A 180 3.67 25.37 -12.14
CA GLU A 180 3.77 26.48 -11.18
C GLU A 180 4.10 26.00 -9.76
N GLY A 181 4.21 24.66 -9.55
CA GLY A 181 4.52 24.07 -8.26
C GLY A 181 3.31 23.86 -7.34
N ASN A 182 2.08 24.13 -7.82
CA ASN A 182 0.88 23.89 -7.02
C ASN A 182 0.55 22.40 -6.99
N LYS A 183 0.12 21.92 -5.83
CA LYS A 183 -0.30 20.54 -5.60
C LYS A 183 -1.55 20.23 -6.45
N MET A 184 -1.45 19.18 -7.25
CA MET A 184 -2.59 18.61 -7.96
C MET A 184 -3.34 17.61 -7.08
N ASN A 185 -4.64 17.46 -7.32
CA ASN A 185 -5.45 16.45 -6.63
C ASN A 185 -5.33 15.06 -7.33
N LYS A 186 -4.09 14.71 -7.66
CA LYS A 186 -3.73 13.44 -8.31
C LYS A 186 -2.37 13.00 -7.78
N PRO A 187 -2.23 11.79 -7.22
CA PRO A 187 -0.94 11.25 -6.84
C PRO A 187 -0.10 10.80 -8.04
N ILE A 188 1.19 10.57 -7.82
CA ILE A 188 2.07 9.92 -8.80
C ILE A 188 1.60 8.49 -9.09
N ASP A 189 1.93 7.99 -10.29
CA ASP A 189 1.67 6.61 -10.70
C ASP A 189 2.89 5.72 -10.41
N ALA A 190 3.29 5.71 -9.14
CA ALA A 190 4.40 4.93 -8.61
C ALA A 190 4.26 4.82 -7.09
N TYR A 191 4.86 3.82 -6.47
CA TYR A 191 4.77 3.60 -5.03
C TYR A 191 3.33 3.44 -4.53
N ASN A 192 2.49 2.74 -5.27
CA ASN A 192 1.06 2.69 -5.03
C ASN A 192 0.49 1.27 -4.82
N HIS A 193 1.25 0.21 -5.07
CA HIS A 193 0.72 -1.17 -5.06
C HIS A 193 0.26 -1.63 -3.68
N ALA A 194 1.09 -1.51 -2.66
CA ALA A 194 0.70 -1.84 -1.29
C ALA A 194 -0.28 -0.80 -0.73
N ILE A 195 -0.15 0.47 -1.12
CA ILE A 195 -1.10 1.53 -0.77
C ILE A 195 -2.47 1.27 -1.42
N ASP A 196 -2.54 0.78 -2.66
CA ASP A 196 -3.80 0.43 -3.31
C ASP A 196 -4.45 -0.76 -2.61
N ALA A 197 -3.70 -1.80 -2.28
CA ALA A 197 -4.18 -2.90 -1.44
C ALA A 197 -4.68 -2.40 -0.07
N MET A 198 -3.95 -1.52 0.61
CA MET A 198 -4.35 -0.86 1.86
C MET A 198 -5.67 -0.09 1.70
N ARG A 199 -5.81 0.70 0.63
CA ARG A 199 -7.03 1.44 0.31
C ARG A 199 -8.21 0.51 0.07
N TYR A 200 -8.02 -0.56 -0.71
CA TYR A 200 -9.08 -1.53 -1.01
C TYR A 200 -9.62 -2.19 0.27
N ALA A 201 -8.74 -2.59 1.17
CA ALA A 201 -9.15 -3.15 2.46
C ALA A 201 -9.99 -2.15 3.27
N LEU A 202 -9.48 -0.93 3.47
CA LEU A 202 -10.14 0.06 4.33
C LEU A 202 -11.45 0.58 3.72
N THR A 203 -11.45 0.95 2.45
CA THR A 203 -12.64 1.48 1.78
C THR A 203 -13.77 0.46 1.75
N SER A 204 -13.47 -0.80 1.42
CA SER A 204 -14.47 -1.86 1.40
C SER A 204 -14.99 -2.20 2.80
N GLN A 205 -14.11 -2.18 3.81
CA GLN A 205 -14.48 -2.41 5.19
C GLN A 205 -15.43 -1.34 5.75
N LEU A 206 -15.22 -0.06 5.37
CA LEU A 206 -16.01 1.06 5.88
C LEU A 206 -17.22 1.41 4.99
N ALA A 207 -17.21 1.03 3.71
CA ALA A 207 -18.33 1.25 2.79
C ALA A 207 -19.44 0.21 2.91
N ASP A 208 -19.25 -0.89 3.65
CA ASP A 208 -20.27 -1.90 3.84
C ASP A 208 -21.25 -1.45 4.94
N PRO A 209 -22.46 -0.96 4.58
CA PRO A 209 -23.43 -0.46 5.55
C PRO A 209 -23.97 -1.56 6.48
N ASN A 210 -23.73 -2.84 6.18
CA ASN A 210 -24.23 -3.96 6.96
C ASN A 210 -23.20 -4.55 7.94
N LYS A 211 -21.99 -4.05 7.98
CA LYS A 211 -20.94 -4.54 8.91
C LYS A 211 -21.01 -3.97 10.32
N GLY A 212 -22.12 -3.37 10.74
CA GLY A 212 -22.35 -2.87 12.10
C GLY A 212 -23.64 -3.36 12.76
N GLU A 213 -24.57 -3.93 12.01
CA GLU A 213 -25.85 -4.39 12.52
C GLU A 213 -25.99 -5.91 12.40
N TYR A 214 -25.45 -6.65 13.38
CA TYR A 214 -25.97 -7.99 13.64
C TYR A 214 -27.33 -7.85 14.30
N HIS A 215 -28.40 -7.88 13.52
CA HIS A 215 -29.72 -8.19 14.05
C HIS A 215 -29.73 -9.68 14.39
N ILE A 216 -29.53 -10.00 15.65
CA ILE A 216 -29.85 -11.32 16.20
C ILE A 216 -31.39 -11.36 16.23
N TRP A 217 -31.99 -12.16 15.37
CA TRP A 217 -33.37 -12.58 15.43
C TRP A 217 -33.48 -13.87 16.21
#